data_072c3c8a532d7b241ed7fbe0ae954265
#
_entry.id   072c3c8a532d7b241ed7fbe0ae954265
#
_cell.length_a   1.000
_cell.length_b   1.000
_cell.length_c   1.000
_cell.angle_alpha   90.00
_cell.angle_beta   90.00
_cell.angle_gamma   90.00
#
_symmetry.space_group_name_H-M   'P 1'
#
loop_
_entity.id
_entity.type
_entity.pdbx_description
1 polymer ?
#
loop_
_entity_poly.entity_id
_entity_poly.type
_entity_poly.pdbx_seq_one_letter_code
_entity_poly.pdbx_strand_id
1 'polypeptide(L)'
;MTEIHRPTLGESLRAARASKRIKLPEVAQKTRIPLERLEALEKDRYGDLPDDVYLRGAIRNYAIFLGLDPDAMEASYRAARPQAEKRAPLSVAPTTRTVALVPATIGVLVLVVLILVALVLVHVIVL
;
A
#
# COMPACT_ATOMS: atom_id res chain seq x y z
N MET A 1 10.84 30.42 -26.21
CA MET A 1 9.84 29.32 -26.22
C MET A 1 9.40 29.09 -24.80
N THR A 2 8.19 29.45 -24.49
CA THR A 2 7.62 29.17 -23.15
C THR A 2 7.20 27.72 -23.16
N GLU A 3 7.98 26.85 -22.52
CA GLU A 3 7.53 25.50 -22.22
C GLU A 3 6.26 25.61 -21.36
N ILE A 4 5.14 25.19 -21.92
CA ILE A 4 3.90 25.09 -21.17
C ILE A 4 4.11 23.94 -20.18
N HIS A 5 4.56 24.28 -18.97
CA HIS A 5 4.66 23.33 -17.88
C HIS A 5 3.25 22.82 -17.55
N ARG A 6 2.95 21.59 -17.97
CA ARG A 6 1.72 20.91 -17.52
C ARG A 6 1.97 20.39 -16.13
N PRO A 7 1.14 20.77 -15.14
CA PRO A 7 1.33 20.27 -13.79
C PRO A 7 1.27 18.73 -13.76
N THR A 8 2.12 18.13 -12.95
CA THR A 8 2.11 16.69 -12.73
C THR A 8 0.84 16.28 -11.97
N LEU A 9 0.58 14.97 -11.90
CA LEU A 9 -0.51 14.45 -11.07
C LEU A 9 -0.34 14.90 -9.62
N GLY A 10 0.86 14.73 -9.06
CA GLY A 10 1.15 15.09 -7.67
C GLY A 10 0.99 16.58 -7.41
N GLU A 11 1.46 17.42 -8.31
CA GLU A 11 1.28 18.88 -8.23
C GLU A 11 -0.19 19.27 -8.26
N SER A 12 -0.99 18.65 -9.14
CA SER A 12 -2.43 18.91 -9.26
C SER A 12 -3.19 18.53 -7.98
N LEU A 13 -2.90 17.34 -7.45
CA LEU A 13 -3.50 16.85 -6.19
C LEU A 13 -3.13 17.75 -5.01
N ARG A 14 -1.85 18.08 -4.88
CA ARG A 14 -1.32 18.92 -3.81
C ARG A 14 -1.90 20.34 -3.86
N ALA A 15 -1.96 20.94 -5.04
CA ALA A 15 -2.51 22.28 -5.24
C ALA A 15 -4.01 22.33 -4.87
N ALA A 16 -4.80 21.36 -5.32
CA ALA A 16 -6.21 21.27 -5.00
C ALA A 16 -6.45 21.05 -3.49
N ARG A 17 -5.64 20.22 -2.84
CA ARG A 17 -5.71 20.01 -1.39
C ARG A 17 -5.36 21.29 -0.63
N ALA A 18 -4.28 21.96 -1.02
CA ALA A 18 -3.83 23.20 -0.40
C ALA A 18 -4.88 24.31 -0.53
N SER A 19 -5.54 24.44 -1.68
CA SER A 19 -6.62 25.42 -1.89
C SER A 19 -7.80 25.21 -0.96
N LYS A 20 -8.07 23.97 -0.59
CA LYS A 20 -9.10 23.61 0.40
C LYS A 20 -8.61 23.70 1.85
N ARG A 21 -7.34 24.01 2.08
CA ARG A 21 -6.70 24.08 3.41
C ARG A 21 -6.85 22.79 4.24
N ILE A 22 -6.88 21.65 3.58
CA ILE A 22 -7.01 20.33 4.21
C ILE A 22 -5.61 19.74 4.43
N LYS A 23 -5.38 19.15 5.61
CA LYS A 23 -4.14 18.45 5.92
C LYS A 23 -4.17 17.02 5.38
N LEU A 24 -3.02 16.49 4.97
CA LEU A 24 -2.92 15.15 4.39
C LEU A 24 -3.44 14.03 5.32
N PRO A 25 -3.19 14.05 6.65
CA PRO A 25 -3.77 13.08 7.56
C PRO A 25 -5.30 13.10 7.59
N GLU A 26 -5.91 14.26 7.42
CA GLU A 26 -7.37 14.40 7.36
C GLU A 26 -7.93 13.75 6.08
N VAL A 27 -7.24 13.93 4.96
CA VAL A 27 -7.57 13.23 3.71
C VAL A 27 -7.50 11.72 3.90
N ALA A 28 -6.43 11.24 4.53
CA ALA A 28 -6.25 9.80 4.80
C ALA A 28 -7.41 9.21 5.60
N GLN A 29 -7.87 9.91 6.62
CA GLN A 29 -9.01 9.47 7.43
C GLN A 29 -10.32 9.45 6.64
N LYS A 30 -10.59 10.49 5.84
CA LYS A 30 -11.85 10.62 5.10
C LYS A 30 -11.92 9.70 3.87
N THR A 31 -10.80 9.49 3.19
CA THR A 31 -10.75 8.66 1.98
C THR A 31 -10.37 7.22 2.26
N ARG A 32 -9.89 6.90 3.47
CA ARG A 32 -9.33 5.61 3.86
C ARG A 32 -8.15 5.15 2.99
N ILE A 33 -7.46 6.11 2.40
CA ILE A 33 -6.20 5.87 1.69
C ILE A 33 -5.07 6.02 2.71
N PRO A 34 -4.14 5.08 2.81
CA PRO A 34 -2.98 5.21 3.71
C PRO A 34 -2.19 6.49 3.45
N LEU A 35 -1.78 7.17 4.52
CA LEU A 35 -1.07 8.44 4.46
C LEU A 35 0.18 8.38 3.57
N GLU A 36 0.96 7.30 3.70
CA GLU A 36 2.17 7.07 2.90
C GLU A 36 1.89 7.05 1.39
N ARG A 37 0.74 6.49 0.98
CA ARG A 37 0.33 6.48 -0.43
C ARG A 37 -0.06 7.85 -0.93
N LEU A 38 -0.77 8.62 -0.10
CA LEU A 38 -1.12 10.01 -0.44
C LEU A 38 0.14 10.87 -0.58
N GLU A 39 1.12 10.70 0.31
CA GLU A 39 2.40 11.39 0.22
C GLU A 39 3.17 11.01 -1.04
N ALA A 40 3.22 9.73 -1.38
CA ALA A 40 3.88 9.24 -2.57
C ALA A 40 3.22 9.78 -3.85
N LEU A 41 1.87 9.83 -3.89
CA LEU A 41 1.12 10.42 -4.99
C LEU A 41 1.42 11.92 -5.17
N GLU A 42 1.41 12.70 -4.08
CA GLU A 42 1.68 14.15 -4.16
C GLU A 42 3.15 14.49 -4.47
N LYS A 43 4.06 13.55 -4.29
CA LYS A 43 5.49 13.68 -4.62
C LYS A 43 5.88 13.00 -5.93
N ASP A 44 4.90 12.53 -6.70
CA ASP A 44 5.10 11.78 -7.96
C ASP A 44 6.05 10.56 -7.82
N ARG A 45 6.09 9.95 -6.61
CA ARG A 45 6.90 8.77 -6.33
C ARG A 45 6.16 7.48 -6.67
N TYR A 46 5.92 7.25 -7.94
CA TYR A 46 5.13 6.10 -8.41
C TYR A 46 5.86 4.77 -8.28
N GLY A 47 7.20 4.78 -8.20
CA GLY A 47 7.99 3.58 -7.99
C GLY A 47 7.78 2.93 -6.61
N ASP A 48 7.35 3.73 -5.61
CA ASP A 48 7.06 3.25 -4.26
C ASP A 48 5.64 2.66 -4.13
N LEU A 49 4.84 2.77 -5.19
CA LEU A 49 3.43 2.39 -5.18
C LEU A 49 3.20 1.09 -5.96
N PRO A 50 2.42 0.15 -5.42
CA PRO A 50 2.02 -1.03 -6.18
C PRO A 50 1.15 -0.62 -7.37
N ASP A 51 1.42 -1.20 -8.54
CA ASP A 51 0.56 -1.01 -9.71
C ASP A 51 -0.57 -2.01 -9.65
N ASP A 52 -1.63 -1.60 -9.06
CA ASP A 52 -2.81 -2.42 -8.96
C ASP A 52 -4.10 -1.61 -9.22
N VAL A 53 -5.19 -2.31 -9.37
CA VAL A 53 -6.53 -1.73 -9.52
C VAL A 53 -6.88 -0.86 -8.30
N TYR A 54 -6.35 -1.21 -7.13
CA TYR A 54 -6.56 -0.45 -5.90
C TYR A 54 -5.94 0.96 -6.00
N LEU A 55 -4.74 1.09 -6.55
CA LEU A 55 -4.09 2.40 -6.68
C LEU A 55 -4.88 3.32 -7.62
N ARG A 56 -5.40 2.79 -8.74
CA ARG A 56 -6.26 3.56 -9.64
C ARG A 56 -7.54 4.02 -8.94
N GLY A 57 -8.15 3.13 -8.16
CA GLY A 57 -9.29 3.46 -7.32
C GLY A 57 -8.97 4.55 -6.28
N ALA A 58 -7.79 4.48 -5.67
CA ALA A 58 -7.33 5.49 -4.71
C ALA A 58 -7.12 6.86 -5.37
N ILE A 59 -6.51 6.92 -6.56
CA ILE A 59 -6.33 8.16 -7.33
C ILE A 59 -7.70 8.78 -7.66
N ARG A 60 -8.64 7.98 -8.16
CA ARG A 60 -10.00 8.44 -8.47
C ARG A 60 -10.72 8.97 -7.23
N ASN A 61 -10.66 8.23 -6.13
CA ASN A 61 -11.30 8.62 -4.88
C ASN A 61 -10.69 9.93 -4.32
N TYR A 62 -9.38 10.08 -4.39
CA TYR A 62 -8.72 11.29 -3.97
C TYR A 62 -9.07 12.49 -4.87
N ALA A 63 -9.10 12.30 -6.19
CA ALA A 63 -9.53 13.32 -7.14
C ALA A 63 -10.97 13.78 -6.87
N ILE A 64 -11.90 12.85 -6.69
CA ILE A 64 -13.31 13.16 -6.37
C ILE A 64 -13.40 13.94 -5.06
N PHE A 65 -12.68 13.53 -4.02
CA PHE A 65 -12.65 14.21 -2.73
C PHE A 65 -12.16 15.67 -2.85
N LEU A 66 -11.20 15.91 -3.74
CA LEU A 66 -10.67 17.24 -4.01
C LEU A 66 -11.50 18.05 -5.01
N GLY A 67 -12.48 17.44 -5.68
CA GLY A 67 -13.27 18.09 -6.73
C GLY A 67 -12.55 18.19 -8.08
N LEU A 68 -11.57 17.31 -8.32
CA LEU A 68 -10.87 17.18 -9.59
C LEU A 68 -11.54 16.13 -10.48
N ASP A 69 -11.29 16.20 -11.79
CA ASP A 69 -11.74 15.17 -12.72
C ASP A 69 -10.96 13.85 -12.50
N PRO A 70 -11.63 12.77 -12.05
CA PRO A 70 -10.96 11.52 -11.76
C PRO A 70 -10.38 10.83 -12.98
N ASP A 71 -10.99 10.99 -14.14
CA ASP A 71 -10.52 10.38 -15.40
C ASP A 71 -9.25 11.07 -15.90
N ALA A 72 -9.20 12.40 -15.79
CA ALA A 72 -8.01 13.17 -16.12
C ALA A 72 -6.83 12.84 -15.19
N MET A 73 -7.09 12.67 -13.89
CA MET A 73 -6.04 12.30 -12.91
C MET A 73 -5.51 10.89 -13.15
N GLU A 74 -6.39 9.94 -13.45
CA GLU A 74 -5.97 8.58 -13.81
C GLU A 74 -5.18 8.54 -15.12
N ALA A 75 -5.56 9.32 -16.13
CA ALA A 75 -4.83 9.44 -17.39
C ALA A 75 -3.43 10.05 -17.17
N SER A 76 -3.31 11.06 -16.32
CA SER A 76 -2.03 11.65 -15.93
C SER A 76 -1.11 10.63 -15.25
N TYR A 77 -1.66 9.77 -14.38
CA TYR A 77 -0.92 8.69 -13.75
C TYR A 77 -0.38 7.68 -14.78
N ARG A 78 -1.23 7.22 -15.71
CA ARG A 78 -0.82 6.28 -16.76
C ARG A 78 0.28 6.85 -17.65
N ALA A 79 0.20 8.14 -17.97
CA ALA A 79 1.21 8.81 -18.78
C ALA A 79 2.56 8.96 -18.06
N ALA A 80 2.56 9.18 -16.75
CA ALA A 80 3.76 9.38 -15.94
C ALA A 80 4.47 8.06 -15.57
N ARG A 81 3.74 6.96 -15.44
CA ARG A 81 4.26 5.69 -14.95
C ARG A 81 5.40 5.08 -15.81
N PRO A 82 5.33 4.99 -17.13
CA PRO A 82 6.42 4.44 -17.93
C PRO A 82 7.74 5.16 -17.75
N GLN A 83 7.68 6.44 -17.40
CA GLN A 83 8.86 7.26 -17.11
C GLN A 83 9.44 6.98 -15.74
N ALA A 84 8.59 6.68 -14.75
CA ALA A 84 9.00 6.31 -13.41
C ALA A 84 9.69 4.93 -13.40
N GLU A 85 9.18 3.96 -14.14
CA GLU A 85 9.77 2.64 -14.29
C GLU A 85 11.17 2.68 -14.96
N LYS A 86 11.38 3.60 -15.89
CA LYS A 86 12.70 3.81 -16.51
C LYS A 86 13.71 4.47 -15.57
N ARG A 87 13.26 5.19 -14.55
CA ARG A 87 14.11 5.87 -13.56
C ARG A 87 14.38 5.04 -12.32
N ALA A 88 13.52 4.09 -12.01
CA ALA A 88 13.76 3.17 -10.92
C ALA A 88 14.89 2.20 -11.34
N PRO A 89 16.02 2.13 -10.62
CA PRO A 89 16.91 1.02 -10.80
C PRO A 89 16.09 -0.24 -10.55
N LEU A 90 16.30 -1.27 -11.39
CA LEU A 90 15.73 -2.61 -11.20
C LEU A 90 16.24 -3.18 -9.87
N SER A 91 15.78 -2.61 -8.78
CA SER A 91 15.85 -3.24 -7.47
C SER A 91 14.72 -4.26 -7.44
N VAL A 92 14.96 -5.38 -8.11
CA VAL A 92 14.30 -6.62 -7.76
C VAL A 92 14.86 -6.98 -6.40
N ALA A 93 14.43 -6.30 -5.36
CA ALA A 93 14.49 -6.89 -4.04
C ALA A 93 13.57 -8.10 -4.12
N PRO A 94 14.10 -9.33 -4.00
CA PRO A 94 13.21 -10.45 -3.77
C PRO A 94 12.44 -10.08 -2.52
N THR A 95 11.15 -9.89 -2.65
CA THR A 95 10.26 -9.95 -1.51
C THR A 95 10.32 -11.40 -1.06
N THR A 96 11.37 -11.73 -0.33
CA THR A 96 11.34 -12.86 0.57
C THR A 96 10.24 -12.49 1.53
N ARG A 97 9.01 -12.84 1.16
CA ARG A 97 8.00 -13.12 2.16
C ARG A 97 8.70 -14.10 3.08
N THR A 98 9.22 -13.60 4.14
CA THR A 98 9.48 -14.39 5.33
C THR A 98 8.10 -14.91 5.69
N VAL A 99 7.76 -16.05 5.08
CA VAL A 99 6.69 -16.89 5.58
C VAL A 99 7.25 -17.31 6.92
N ALA A 100 6.91 -16.49 7.89
CA ALA A 100 7.40 -16.58 9.24
C ALA A 100 7.30 -18.03 9.71
N LEU A 101 8.30 -18.46 10.39
CA LEU A 101 8.48 -19.63 11.25
C LEU A 101 7.30 -19.93 12.22
N VAL A 102 6.07 -19.55 11.84
CA VAL A 102 4.85 -19.83 12.59
C VAL A 102 4.47 -21.32 12.58
N PRO A 103 4.75 -22.14 11.53
CA PRO A 103 4.34 -23.54 11.60
C PRO A 103 5.19 -24.40 12.54
N ALA A 104 6.43 -24.04 12.83
CA ALA A 104 7.30 -24.85 13.67
C ALA A 104 6.91 -24.78 15.16
N THR A 105 6.53 -23.62 15.66
CA THR A 105 6.11 -23.43 17.05
C THR A 105 4.75 -24.07 17.34
N ILE A 106 3.83 -24.03 16.38
CA ILE A 106 2.52 -24.70 16.51
C ILE A 106 2.69 -26.21 16.51
N GLY A 107 3.56 -26.75 15.65
CA GLY A 107 3.85 -28.19 15.62
C GLY A 107 4.42 -28.71 16.93
N VAL A 108 5.34 -27.98 17.54
CA VAL A 108 5.93 -28.34 18.84
C VAL A 108 4.88 -28.27 19.95
N LEU A 109 4.02 -27.25 19.96
CA LEU A 109 2.96 -27.12 20.97
C LEU A 109 1.95 -28.29 20.89
N VAL A 110 1.53 -28.65 19.68
CA VAL A 110 0.62 -29.79 19.46
C VAL A 110 1.26 -31.10 19.91
N LEU A 111 2.53 -31.32 19.61
CA LEU A 111 3.26 -32.50 20.03
C LEU A 111 3.36 -32.61 21.55
N VAL A 112 3.65 -31.51 22.25
CA VAL A 112 3.72 -31.46 23.70
C VAL A 112 2.35 -31.79 24.34
N VAL A 113 1.27 -31.23 23.80
CA VAL A 113 -0.10 -31.52 24.27
C VAL A 113 -0.45 -32.99 24.09
N LEU A 114 -0.12 -33.58 22.94
CA LEU A 114 -0.37 -35.03 22.69
C LEU A 114 0.41 -35.92 23.64
N ILE A 115 1.66 -35.59 23.94
CA ILE A 115 2.47 -36.33 24.92
C ILE A 115 1.86 -36.23 26.32
N LEU A 116 1.42 -35.07 26.75
CA LEU A 116 0.78 -34.87 28.04
C LEU A 116 -0.54 -35.67 28.16
N VAL A 117 -1.36 -35.64 27.12
CA VAL A 117 -2.61 -36.43 27.08
C VAL A 117 -2.32 -37.93 27.16
N ALA A 118 -1.31 -38.41 26.41
CA ALA A 118 -0.91 -39.81 26.45
C ALA A 118 -0.41 -40.24 27.84
N LEU A 119 0.38 -39.41 28.51
CA LEU A 119 0.86 -39.67 29.87
C LEU A 119 -0.30 -39.73 30.89
N VAL A 120 -1.26 -38.80 30.77
CA VAL A 120 -2.45 -38.81 31.64
C VAL A 120 -3.29 -40.08 31.41
N LEU A 121 -3.49 -40.47 30.14
CA LEU A 121 -4.23 -41.70 29.82
C LEU A 121 -3.53 -42.96 30.37
N VAL A 122 -2.23 -43.09 30.21
CA VAL A 122 -1.44 -44.19 30.76
C VAL A 122 -1.54 -44.19 32.28
N HIS A 123 -1.43 -43.03 32.90
CA HIS A 123 -1.55 -42.93 34.37
C HIS A 123 -2.94 -43.37 34.90
N VAL A 124 -4.00 -42.98 34.19
CA VAL A 124 -5.39 -43.37 34.55
C VAL A 124 -5.66 -44.88 34.33
N ILE A 125 -5.02 -45.47 33.29
CA ILE A 125 -5.22 -46.91 33.00
C ILE A 125 -4.41 -47.81 33.96
N VAL A 126 -3.25 -47.31 34.41
CA VAL A 126 -2.36 -48.09 35.32
C VAL A 126 -2.78 -47.98 36.80
N LEU A 127 -3.61 -46.99 37.15
CA LEU A 127 -4.22 -46.84 38.46
C LEU A 127 -5.56 -47.55 38.55
#